data_abfea54abd39db44c31d7018b48637de
#
_entry.id   abfea54abd39db44c31d7018b48637de
#
_cell.length_a   1.000
_cell.length_b   1.000
_cell.length_c   1.000
_cell.angle_alpha   90.00
_cell.angle_beta   90.00
_cell.angle_gamma   90.00
#
_symmetry.space_group_name_H-M   'P 1'
#
loop_
_entity.id
_entity.type
_entity.pdbx_description
1 polymer ?
#
loop_
_entity_poly.entity_id
_entity_poly.type
_entity_poly.pdbx_seq_one_letter_code
_entity_poly.pdbx_strand_id
1 'polypeptide(L)'
;MNFTQSFKLAIKSLLLSKMRALLTMLGIIIGVAAVIIITSLGNGMQNYMNAQFEQLGSNLIQVMVYGRGEGGTRDVSTEDMYALVEKYPQYLSGVTPYVSATAKVRQGTEDFDRTSIYGVSEAFYRADTQKTMQGSSLENGRFLRYIDVERHQNVCVIGSYLAENAFRTDPLGQTISVSGVPYMVVGVLAESGDSTEGSVDDVIYIPYENAQRMGTGTMMMGTDEMFLLTSTSRDTASAAKGIIENRLFKTYQSSDYYMVMTSAEMMDAMDSMLNTLMMILILIAAISLLVGGIGIMNIMLVSVTERTREIGIRKSLGAKCRDIRSQFIIEAGTTSAIGGAIGILLGILMANVLTNVIALVLGTGNDGFVAMPTAGGIGVAFGVSVAVGILFGYLPANKAAKLNPIDALRYD
;
A
#
# COMPACT_ATOMS: atom_id res chain seq x y z
N MET A 1 -12.96 -8.50 -47.84
CA MET A 1 -11.52 -8.19 -47.62
C MET A 1 -10.97 -9.14 -46.57
N ASN A 2 -9.75 -9.69 -46.75
CA ASN A 2 -9.12 -10.52 -45.74
C ASN A 2 -8.61 -9.64 -44.59
N PHE A 3 -8.75 -10.11 -43.34
CA PHE A 3 -8.28 -9.43 -42.13
C PHE A 3 -6.82 -8.94 -42.24
N THR A 4 -5.94 -9.77 -42.79
CA THR A 4 -4.52 -9.46 -43.02
C THR A 4 -4.29 -8.23 -43.92
N GLN A 5 -5.13 -8.05 -44.94
CA GLN A 5 -5.03 -6.91 -45.86
C GLN A 5 -5.51 -5.61 -45.15
N SER A 6 -6.58 -5.70 -44.39
CA SER A 6 -7.09 -4.55 -43.61
C SER A 6 -6.09 -4.10 -42.57
N PHE A 7 -5.44 -5.04 -41.87
CA PHE A 7 -4.39 -4.75 -40.89
C PHE A 7 -3.15 -4.09 -41.55
N LYS A 8 -2.70 -4.60 -42.71
CA LYS A 8 -1.57 -4.01 -43.46
C LYS A 8 -1.86 -2.58 -43.94
N LEU A 9 -3.10 -2.32 -44.34
CA LEU A 9 -3.57 -0.99 -44.73
C LEU A 9 -3.64 -0.06 -43.52
N ALA A 10 -4.08 -0.54 -42.35
CA ALA A 10 -4.11 0.23 -41.09
C ALA A 10 -2.70 0.71 -40.68
N ILE A 11 -1.72 -0.19 -40.70
CA ILE A 11 -0.32 0.18 -40.39
C ILE A 11 0.22 1.20 -41.41
N LYS A 12 -0.07 1.03 -42.71
CA LYS A 12 0.39 1.97 -43.73
C LYS A 12 -0.25 3.36 -43.56
N SER A 13 -1.52 3.40 -43.18
CA SER A 13 -2.23 4.65 -42.88
C SER A 13 -1.61 5.40 -41.69
N LEU A 14 -1.25 4.69 -40.62
CA LEU A 14 -0.58 5.25 -39.44
C LEU A 14 0.81 5.83 -39.78
N LEU A 15 1.56 5.16 -40.65
CA LEU A 15 2.90 5.62 -41.06
C LEU A 15 2.86 6.87 -41.96
N LEU A 16 1.79 7.09 -42.70
CA LEU A 16 1.62 8.24 -43.60
C LEU A 16 1.26 9.52 -42.83
N SER A 17 0.58 9.43 -41.70
CA SER A 17 0.15 10.58 -40.88
C SER A 17 0.66 10.50 -39.43
N LYS A 18 1.98 10.50 -39.25
CA LYS A 18 2.66 10.25 -37.98
C LYS A 18 2.18 11.11 -36.82
N MET A 19 2.05 12.43 -37.02
CA MET A 19 1.61 13.37 -35.96
C MET A 19 0.16 13.12 -35.54
N ARG A 20 -0.73 12.85 -36.51
CA ARG A 20 -2.14 12.55 -36.25
C ARG A 20 -2.26 11.23 -35.47
N ALA A 21 -1.53 10.20 -35.91
CA ALA A 21 -1.51 8.90 -35.25
C ALA A 21 -0.97 8.99 -33.81
N LEU A 22 0.11 9.76 -33.61
CA LEU A 22 0.70 9.93 -32.27
C LEU A 22 -0.25 10.65 -31.33
N LEU A 23 -0.89 11.72 -31.79
CA LEU A 23 -1.85 12.48 -30.95
C LEU A 23 -3.09 11.66 -30.58
N THR A 24 -3.57 10.79 -31.49
CA THR A 24 -4.69 9.87 -31.17
C THR A 24 -4.31 8.79 -30.20
N MET A 25 -3.14 8.18 -30.40
CA MET A 25 -2.68 7.13 -29.51
C MET A 25 -2.29 7.64 -28.12
N LEU A 26 -1.91 8.94 -28.00
CA LEU A 26 -1.40 9.51 -26.76
C LEU A 26 -2.39 9.34 -25.59
N GLY A 27 -3.68 9.58 -25.80
CA GLY A 27 -4.71 9.39 -24.78
C GLY A 27 -4.83 7.93 -24.32
N ILE A 28 -4.73 6.98 -25.27
CA ILE A 28 -4.75 5.56 -24.96
C ILE A 28 -3.45 5.13 -24.26
N ILE A 29 -2.30 5.60 -24.75
CA ILE A 29 -0.99 5.32 -24.16
C ILE A 29 -0.96 5.77 -22.70
N ILE A 30 -1.38 7.01 -22.42
CA ILE A 30 -1.41 7.56 -21.06
C ILE A 30 -2.39 6.77 -20.18
N GLY A 31 -3.61 6.52 -20.69
CA GLY A 31 -4.63 5.79 -19.92
C GLY A 31 -4.20 4.37 -19.56
N VAL A 32 -3.65 3.63 -20.53
CA VAL A 32 -3.16 2.25 -20.31
C VAL A 32 -1.93 2.25 -19.39
N ALA A 33 -0.97 3.16 -19.62
CA ALA A 33 0.21 3.28 -18.76
C ALA A 33 -0.20 3.58 -17.30
N ALA A 34 -1.15 4.50 -17.09
CA ALA A 34 -1.67 4.81 -15.76
C ALA A 34 -2.28 3.57 -15.08
N VAL A 35 -3.11 2.79 -15.78
CA VAL A 35 -3.69 1.54 -15.23
C VAL A 35 -2.59 0.57 -14.82
N ILE A 36 -1.57 0.37 -15.67
CA ILE A 36 -0.46 -0.54 -15.37
C ILE A 36 0.34 -0.05 -14.16
N ILE A 37 0.65 1.24 -14.08
CA ILE A 37 1.38 1.83 -12.94
C ILE A 37 0.58 1.64 -11.66
N ILE A 38 -0.69 2.01 -11.65
CA ILE A 38 -1.56 1.95 -10.47
C ILE A 38 -1.68 0.51 -9.96
N THR A 39 -1.96 -0.44 -10.85
CA THR A 39 -2.12 -1.85 -10.46
C THR A 39 -0.79 -2.47 -10.02
N SER A 40 0.33 -2.09 -10.63
CA SER A 40 1.66 -2.59 -10.25
C SER A 40 2.10 -2.07 -8.89
N LEU A 41 1.89 -0.77 -8.62
CA LEU A 41 2.19 -0.15 -7.31
C LEU A 41 1.27 -0.69 -6.23
N GLY A 42 -0.03 -0.85 -6.51
CA GLY A 42 -0.99 -1.41 -5.56
C GLY A 42 -0.62 -2.83 -5.13
N ASN A 43 -0.31 -3.71 -6.09
CA ASN A 43 0.14 -5.07 -5.79
C ASN A 43 1.49 -5.08 -5.04
N GLY A 44 2.42 -4.20 -5.41
CA GLY A 44 3.69 -4.05 -4.71
C GLY A 44 3.50 -3.61 -3.26
N MET A 45 2.61 -2.65 -3.02
CA MET A 45 2.27 -2.18 -1.67
C MET A 45 1.61 -3.27 -0.83
N GLN A 46 0.67 -4.02 -1.41
CA GLN A 46 0.02 -5.13 -0.74
C GLN A 46 1.02 -6.21 -0.33
N ASN A 47 1.93 -6.60 -1.22
CA ASN A 47 2.98 -7.57 -0.90
C ASN A 47 3.94 -7.05 0.18
N TYR A 48 4.34 -5.79 0.11
CA TYR A 48 5.18 -5.15 1.13
C TYR A 48 4.49 -5.15 2.51
N MET A 49 3.22 -4.75 2.57
CA MET A 49 2.46 -4.76 3.81
C MET A 49 2.30 -6.18 4.37
N ASN A 50 1.99 -7.17 3.53
CA ASN A 50 1.90 -8.57 3.95
C ASN A 50 3.20 -9.07 4.56
N ALA A 51 4.35 -8.75 3.95
CA ALA A 51 5.66 -9.12 4.48
C ALA A 51 5.95 -8.46 5.85
N GLN A 52 5.55 -7.20 6.03
CA GLN A 52 5.65 -6.50 7.32
C GLN A 52 4.77 -7.16 8.39
N PHE A 53 3.52 -7.49 8.07
CA PHE A 53 2.63 -8.17 9.00
C PHE A 53 3.08 -9.60 9.35
N GLU A 54 3.70 -10.33 8.43
CA GLU A 54 4.31 -11.63 8.73
C GLU A 54 5.42 -11.52 9.77
N GLN A 55 6.20 -10.44 9.75
CA GLN A 55 7.24 -10.19 10.76
C GLN A 55 6.66 -9.88 12.15
N LEU A 56 5.54 -9.15 12.22
CA LEU A 56 4.84 -8.86 13.48
C LEU A 56 4.25 -10.11 14.16
N GLY A 57 4.02 -11.16 13.39
CA GLY A 57 3.40 -12.41 13.87
C GLY A 57 1.89 -12.41 13.69
N SER A 58 1.39 -13.51 13.17
CA SER A 58 -0.03 -13.69 12.81
C SER A 58 -0.97 -13.84 14.01
N ASN A 59 -0.43 -13.88 15.23
CA ASN A 59 -1.15 -14.08 16.50
C ASN A 59 -1.21 -12.82 17.38
N LEU A 60 -0.81 -11.64 16.87
CA LEU A 60 -0.89 -10.39 17.59
C LEU A 60 -2.35 -9.86 17.63
N ILE A 61 -2.76 -9.38 18.80
CA ILE A 61 -4.04 -8.71 19.04
C ILE A 61 -3.72 -7.35 19.65
N GLN A 62 -4.20 -6.31 19.02
CA GLN A 62 -4.07 -4.93 19.48
C GLN A 62 -5.37 -4.48 20.14
N VAL A 63 -5.26 -3.92 21.33
CA VAL A 63 -6.36 -3.32 22.08
C VAL A 63 -6.07 -1.84 22.25
N MET A 64 -6.97 -0.99 21.80
CA MET A 64 -6.93 0.45 21.97
C MET A 64 -8.12 0.87 22.83
N VAL A 65 -7.88 1.71 23.82
CA VAL A 65 -8.91 2.26 24.70
C VAL A 65 -9.02 3.76 24.46
N TYR A 66 -10.26 4.26 24.26
CA TYR A 66 -10.57 5.65 23.94
C TYR A 66 -11.39 6.29 25.11
N GLY A 67 -10.76 6.55 26.25
CA GLY A 67 -11.43 7.18 27.37
C GLY A 67 -11.93 6.20 28.44
N ARG A 68 -12.61 6.75 29.46
CA ARG A 68 -12.94 6.06 30.72
C ARG A 68 -14.40 5.64 30.86
N GLY A 69 -15.08 5.36 29.76
CA GLY A 69 -16.48 4.94 29.76
C GLY A 69 -17.47 6.05 30.16
N GLU A 70 -18.77 5.71 30.20
CA GLU A 70 -19.80 6.64 30.65
C GLU A 70 -19.59 7.07 32.12
N GLY A 71 -19.46 8.40 32.34
CA GLY A 71 -19.19 8.96 33.66
C GLY A 71 -17.70 9.10 34.00
N GLY A 72 -16.75 8.74 33.14
CA GLY A 72 -15.29 8.99 33.27
C GLY A 72 -14.60 8.22 34.41
N THR A 73 -15.23 7.17 34.96
CA THR A 73 -14.76 6.42 36.13
C THR A 73 -14.46 4.98 35.92
N ARG A 74 -14.75 4.46 34.71
CA ARG A 74 -14.55 3.05 34.34
C ARG A 74 -13.29 2.91 33.51
N ASP A 75 -12.40 2.09 34.00
CA ASP A 75 -11.11 1.81 33.36
C ASP A 75 -10.76 0.34 33.50
N VAL A 76 -10.01 -0.19 32.54
CA VAL A 76 -9.43 -1.52 32.59
C VAL A 76 -7.97 -1.37 32.92
N SER A 77 -7.59 -1.78 34.12
CA SER A 77 -6.19 -1.69 34.55
C SER A 77 -5.31 -2.70 33.85
N THR A 78 -3.99 -2.45 33.90
CA THR A 78 -2.98 -3.38 33.40
C THR A 78 -3.08 -4.73 34.09
N GLU A 79 -3.37 -4.77 35.41
CA GLU A 79 -3.56 -5.98 36.19
C GLU A 79 -4.76 -6.79 35.72
N ASP A 80 -5.84 -6.13 35.30
CA ASP A 80 -7.01 -6.80 34.71
C ASP A 80 -6.66 -7.54 33.44
N MET A 81 -5.78 -6.96 32.62
CA MET A 81 -5.33 -7.58 31.36
C MET A 81 -4.37 -8.75 31.63
N TYR A 82 -3.50 -8.63 32.63
CA TYR A 82 -2.66 -9.76 33.06
C TYR A 82 -3.52 -10.91 33.63
N ALA A 83 -4.49 -10.60 34.49
CA ALA A 83 -5.42 -11.60 35.04
C ALA A 83 -6.25 -12.29 33.95
N LEU A 84 -6.52 -11.60 32.83
CA LEU A 84 -7.22 -12.21 31.68
C LEU A 84 -6.35 -13.27 31.00
N VAL A 85 -5.06 -13.01 30.81
CA VAL A 85 -4.11 -13.98 30.25
C VAL A 85 -3.94 -15.18 31.16
N GLU A 86 -3.79 -14.98 32.47
CA GLU A 86 -3.70 -16.06 33.45
C GLU A 86 -4.95 -16.93 33.47
N LYS A 87 -6.13 -16.34 33.31
CA LYS A 87 -7.41 -17.05 33.32
C LYS A 87 -7.67 -17.87 32.07
N TYR A 88 -7.14 -17.46 30.93
CA TYR A 88 -7.40 -18.09 29.63
C TYR A 88 -6.11 -18.47 28.88
N PRO A 89 -5.19 -19.25 29.52
CA PRO A 89 -3.90 -19.58 28.94
C PRO A 89 -3.97 -20.44 27.67
N GLN A 90 -5.13 -21.07 27.38
CA GLN A 90 -5.38 -21.82 26.15
C GLN A 90 -5.60 -20.91 24.94
N TYR A 91 -5.92 -19.63 25.13
CA TYR A 91 -6.18 -18.66 24.05
C TYR A 91 -5.18 -17.52 24.02
N LEU A 92 -4.67 -17.10 25.18
CA LEU A 92 -3.77 -15.96 25.35
C LEU A 92 -2.43 -16.43 25.90
N SER A 93 -1.33 -15.95 25.31
CA SER A 93 0.04 -16.32 25.72
C SER A 93 0.81 -15.17 26.37
N GLY A 94 0.41 -13.93 26.17
CA GLY A 94 1.07 -12.76 26.77
C GLY A 94 0.31 -11.47 26.54
N VAL A 95 0.59 -10.49 27.40
CA VAL A 95 0.09 -9.12 27.28
C VAL A 95 1.17 -8.13 27.70
N THR A 96 1.24 -7.02 27.01
CA THR A 96 2.06 -5.88 27.38
C THR A 96 1.28 -4.59 27.21
N PRO A 97 1.30 -3.69 28.20
CA PRO A 97 0.98 -2.29 27.91
C PRO A 97 1.94 -1.74 26.86
N TYR A 98 1.47 -0.86 26.03
CA TYR A 98 2.29 -0.21 25.01
C TYR A 98 2.10 1.30 25.12
N VAL A 99 3.06 1.97 25.76
CA VAL A 99 2.99 3.39 26.11
C VAL A 99 4.00 4.15 25.27
N SER A 100 3.55 5.06 24.42
CA SER A 100 4.45 5.99 23.73
C SER A 100 4.75 7.17 24.63
N ALA A 101 6.01 7.47 24.86
CA ALA A 101 6.44 8.64 25.64
C ALA A 101 7.16 9.64 24.73
N THR A 102 6.92 10.94 24.99
CA THR A 102 7.65 12.03 24.35
C THR A 102 8.65 12.60 25.35
N ALA A 103 9.93 12.33 25.15
CA ALA A 103 10.98 12.81 26.02
C ALA A 103 12.24 13.10 25.22
N LYS A 104 13.09 14.00 25.74
CA LYS A 104 14.40 14.26 25.14
C LYS A 104 15.37 13.15 25.49
N VAL A 105 16.00 12.60 24.48
CA VAL A 105 17.07 11.62 24.61
C VAL A 105 18.40 12.32 24.43
N ARG A 106 19.33 12.07 25.35
CA ARG A 106 20.67 12.67 25.31
C ARG A 106 21.74 11.65 25.70
N GLN A 107 22.85 11.68 24.96
CA GLN A 107 24.05 10.96 25.32
C GLN A 107 25.26 11.91 25.28
N GLY A 108 25.86 12.15 26.46
CA GLY A 108 26.94 13.15 26.58
C GLY A 108 26.46 14.55 26.23
N THR A 109 26.96 15.11 25.13
CA THR A 109 26.58 16.44 24.61
C THR A 109 25.63 16.39 23.42
N GLU A 110 25.30 15.20 22.92
CA GLU A 110 24.45 15.00 21.74
C GLU A 110 22.99 14.77 22.14
N ASP A 111 22.08 15.45 21.46
CA ASP A 111 20.63 15.33 21.61
C ASP A 111 20.07 14.51 20.43
N PHE A 112 19.16 13.57 20.72
CA PHE A 112 18.45 12.74 19.76
C PHE A 112 16.96 13.08 19.84
N ASP A 113 16.52 14.07 19.05
CA ASP A 113 15.18 14.66 19.18
C ASP A 113 14.07 13.83 18.52
N ARG A 114 14.42 12.89 17.62
CA ARG A 114 13.46 12.08 16.87
C ARG A 114 13.35 10.65 17.37
N THR A 115 14.12 10.28 18.37
CA THR A 115 14.09 8.93 18.94
C THR A 115 12.71 8.61 19.53
N SER A 116 12.14 7.49 19.11
CA SER A 116 10.89 6.97 19.62
C SER A 116 11.10 6.24 20.95
N ILE A 117 10.29 6.58 21.96
CA ILE A 117 10.38 5.95 23.29
C ILE A 117 9.11 5.19 23.55
N TYR A 118 9.24 3.90 23.85
CA TYR A 118 8.13 3.02 24.16
C TYR A 118 8.29 2.37 25.53
N GLY A 119 7.24 2.47 26.33
CA GLY A 119 7.11 1.73 27.57
C GLY A 119 6.42 0.41 27.34
N VAL A 120 7.10 -0.69 27.70
CA VAL A 120 6.61 -2.05 27.49
C VAL A 120 6.92 -2.94 28.68
N SER A 121 6.32 -4.15 28.72
CA SER A 121 6.69 -5.19 29.68
C SER A 121 7.65 -6.22 29.05
N GLU A 122 8.08 -7.19 29.84
CA GLU A 122 8.89 -8.32 29.40
C GLU A 122 8.21 -9.16 28.33
N ALA A 123 6.87 -9.22 28.36
CA ALA A 123 6.07 -9.97 27.41
C ALA A 123 6.14 -9.40 25.98
N PHE A 124 6.65 -8.18 25.81
CA PHE A 124 6.87 -7.60 24.49
C PHE A 124 7.94 -8.34 23.69
N TYR A 125 8.89 -8.99 24.36
CA TYR A 125 9.89 -9.84 23.71
C TYR A 125 9.45 -11.31 23.80
N ARG A 126 9.22 -11.89 22.65
CA ARG A 126 8.71 -13.26 22.53
C ARG A 126 9.87 -14.24 22.55
N ALA A 127 9.94 -15.05 23.61
CA ALA A 127 11.01 -16.03 23.78
C ALA A 127 10.97 -17.18 22.74
N ASP A 128 9.79 -17.50 22.22
CA ASP A 128 9.56 -18.52 21.18
C ASP A 128 10.16 -18.14 19.82
N THR A 129 10.03 -16.88 19.44
CA THR A 129 10.52 -16.36 18.17
C THR A 129 11.84 -15.61 18.29
N GLN A 130 12.28 -15.31 19.51
CA GLN A 130 13.41 -14.42 19.81
C GLN A 130 13.30 -13.05 19.16
N LYS A 131 12.07 -12.54 19.05
CA LYS A 131 11.74 -11.24 18.47
C LYS A 131 10.80 -10.45 19.38
N THR A 132 10.86 -9.15 19.26
CA THR A 132 9.84 -8.26 19.84
C THR A 132 8.49 -8.50 19.17
N MET A 133 7.41 -8.05 19.77
CA MET A 133 6.08 -8.06 19.12
C MET A 133 6.04 -7.20 17.84
N GLN A 134 7.04 -6.36 17.61
CA GLN A 134 7.22 -5.58 16.39
C GLN A 134 8.21 -6.22 15.40
N GLY A 135 8.67 -7.43 15.65
CA GLY A 135 9.49 -8.22 14.73
C GLY A 135 11.00 -8.03 14.85
N SER A 136 11.48 -7.07 15.64
CA SER A 136 12.92 -6.82 15.82
C SER A 136 13.56 -7.91 16.69
N SER A 137 14.70 -8.44 16.26
CA SER A 137 15.50 -9.39 17.04
C SER A 137 16.48 -8.66 17.96
N LEU A 138 16.95 -9.35 18.99
CA LEU A 138 18.00 -8.85 19.86
C LEU A 138 19.36 -9.20 19.24
N GLU A 139 20.25 -8.24 19.11
CA GLU A 139 21.63 -8.46 18.63
C GLU A 139 22.55 -8.79 19.79
N ASN A 140 22.54 -7.93 20.83
CA ASN A 140 23.42 -8.07 21.97
C ASN A 140 22.68 -7.82 23.29
N GLY A 141 23.13 -8.47 24.37
CA GLY A 141 22.58 -8.28 25.70
C GLY A 141 21.30 -9.06 25.97
N ARG A 142 20.33 -8.42 26.63
CA ARG A 142 19.04 -9.00 26.99
C ARG A 142 17.91 -7.98 26.84
N PHE A 143 16.68 -8.47 26.68
CA PHE A 143 15.50 -7.63 26.78
C PHE A 143 15.11 -7.35 28.25
N LEU A 144 14.10 -6.52 28.48
CA LEU A 144 13.53 -6.26 29.80
C LEU A 144 13.10 -7.58 30.43
N ARG A 145 13.30 -7.71 31.76
CA ARG A 145 12.82 -8.85 32.54
C ARG A 145 11.69 -8.41 33.45
N TYR A 146 10.86 -9.34 33.90
CA TYR A 146 9.79 -9.10 34.86
C TYR A 146 10.26 -8.26 36.08
N ILE A 147 11.45 -8.56 36.64
CA ILE A 147 12.02 -7.83 37.78
C ILE A 147 12.36 -6.36 37.45
N ASP A 148 12.74 -6.08 36.20
CA ASP A 148 13.04 -4.72 35.75
C ASP A 148 11.76 -3.88 35.67
N VAL A 149 10.66 -4.48 35.24
CA VAL A 149 9.34 -3.89 35.14
C VAL A 149 8.74 -3.71 36.55
N GLU A 150 8.65 -4.77 37.33
CA GLU A 150 8.07 -4.78 38.68
C GLU A 150 8.74 -3.80 39.64
N ARG A 151 10.06 -3.63 39.52
CA ARG A 151 10.82 -2.70 40.36
C ARG A 151 11.06 -1.33 39.72
N HIS A 152 10.41 -1.04 38.59
CA HIS A 152 10.57 0.21 37.84
C HIS A 152 12.02 0.62 37.62
N GLN A 153 12.89 -0.35 37.30
CA GLN A 153 14.30 -0.09 37.16
C GLN A 153 14.58 0.83 35.95
N ASN A 154 15.55 1.74 36.12
CA ASN A 154 16.01 2.60 35.05
C ASN A 154 16.95 1.83 34.10
N VAL A 155 16.38 0.88 33.36
CA VAL A 155 17.06 0.10 32.33
C VAL A 155 16.36 0.30 31.00
N CYS A 156 17.11 0.20 29.90
CA CYS A 156 16.54 0.34 28.56
C CYS A 156 17.16 -0.65 27.58
N VAL A 157 16.41 -0.94 26.53
CA VAL A 157 16.87 -1.62 25.32
C VAL A 157 16.81 -0.59 24.19
N ILE A 158 17.90 -0.45 23.44
CA ILE A 158 18.04 0.55 22.38
C ILE A 158 18.06 -0.11 20.99
N GLY A 159 17.62 0.62 19.98
CA GLY A 159 17.77 0.22 18.58
C GLY A 159 19.19 0.39 18.05
N SER A 160 19.46 -0.17 16.88
CA SER A 160 20.79 -0.15 16.25
C SER A 160 21.26 1.28 15.94
N TYR A 161 20.36 2.18 15.51
CA TYR A 161 20.71 3.58 15.25
C TYR A 161 21.38 4.26 16.46
N LEU A 162 20.79 4.12 17.65
CA LEU A 162 21.36 4.71 18.85
C LEU A 162 22.64 4.00 19.28
N ALA A 163 22.72 2.69 19.10
CA ALA A 163 23.93 1.93 19.43
C ALA A 163 25.14 2.43 18.63
N GLU A 164 24.96 2.74 17.37
CA GLU A 164 26.03 3.22 16.48
C GLU A 164 26.32 4.71 16.62
N ASN A 165 25.30 5.55 16.82
CA ASN A 165 25.45 7.00 16.76
C ASN A 165 25.59 7.65 18.15
N ALA A 166 25.00 7.08 19.20
CA ALA A 166 25.06 7.64 20.53
C ALA A 166 26.30 7.16 21.34
N PHE A 167 26.89 6.02 20.97
CA PHE A 167 27.97 5.40 21.72
C PHE A 167 29.20 5.19 20.83
N ARG A 168 30.39 5.48 21.39
CA ARG A 168 31.69 5.25 20.69
C ARG A 168 32.26 3.84 20.91
N THR A 169 31.73 3.14 21.89
CA THR A 169 32.14 1.79 22.29
C THR A 169 30.88 0.99 22.60
N ASP A 170 30.99 -0.30 22.91
CA ASP A 170 29.87 -1.16 23.25
C ASP A 170 28.89 -0.44 24.20
N PRO A 171 27.64 -0.23 23.82
CA PRO A 171 26.63 0.46 24.62
C PRO A 171 26.17 -0.33 25.85
N LEU A 172 26.38 -1.65 25.90
CA LEU A 172 25.94 -2.49 27.03
C LEU A 172 26.58 -2.05 28.34
N GLY A 173 25.73 -1.81 29.36
CA GLY A 173 26.14 -1.34 30.68
C GLY A 173 26.41 0.15 30.76
N GLN A 174 26.43 0.88 29.65
CA GLN A 174 26.50 2.35 29.65
C GLN A 174 25.13 2.95 29.94
N THR A 175 25.08 4.26 30.17
CA THR A 175 23.83 4.98 30.45
C THR A 175 23.50 5.97 29.38
N ILE A 176 22.22 6.07 29.02
CA ILE A 176 21.64 7.10 28.16
C ILE A 176 20.60 7.90 28.97
N SER A 177 20.54 9.19 28.79
CA SER A 177 19.62 10.05 29.51
C SER A 177 18.30 10.20 28.73
N VAL A 178 17.19 9.81 29.37
CA VAL A 178 15.84 10.00 28.84
C VAL A 178 15.08 10.95 29.78
N SER A 179 14.69 12.11 29.30
CA SER A 179 14.07 13.18 30.10
C SER A 179 14.89 13.60 31.35
N GLY A 180 16.22 13.55 31.25
CA GLY A 180 17.14 13.86 32.35
C GLY A 180 17.37 12.70 33.34
N VAL A 181 16.69 11.57 33.19
CA VAL A 181 16.88 10.35 34.00
C VAL A 181 17.86 9.43 33.29
N PRO A 182 18.93 8.96 33.96
CA PRO A 182 19.85 8.02 33.35
C PRO A 182 19.26 6.60 33.34
N TYR A 183 19.26 5.97 32.15
CA TYR A 183 18.86 4.58 31.92
C TYR A 183 20.06 3.77 31.52
N MET A 184 20.29 2.63 32.16
CA MET A 184 21.35 1.69 31.80
C MET A 184 20.92 0.84 30.61
N VAL A 185 21.74 0.80 29.57
CA VAL A 185 21.50 -0.03 28.39
C VAL A 185 21.77 -1.50 28.73
N VAL A 186 20.76 -2.34 28.65
CA VAL A 186 20.82 -3.78 28.95
C VAL A 186 20.73 -4.66 27.71
N GLY A 187 20.33 -4.09 26.58
CA GLY A 187 20.24 -4.78 25.30
C GLY A 187 20.24 -3.84 24.12
N VAL A 188 20.65 -4.39 22.97
CA VAL A 188 20.68 -3.71 21.67
C VAL A 188 19.91 -4.56 20.69
N LEU A 189 19.00 -3.96 19.94
CA LEU A 189 18.25 -4.62 18.88
C LEU A 189 19.08 -4.65 17.59
N ALA A 190 18.89 -5.70 16.81
CA ALA A 190 19.47 -5.83 15.49
C ALA A 190 18.86 -4.79 14.53
N GLU A 191 19.64 -4.38 13.56
CA GLU A 191 19.19 -3.53 12.47
C GLU A 191 18.06 -4.20 11.70
N SER A 192 16.94 -3.47 11.53
CA SER A 192 15.74 -3.98 10.84
C SER A 192 15.57 -3.39 9.44
N GLY A 193 16.22 -2.29 9.14
CA GLY A 193 16.08 -1.59 7.85
C GLY A 193 17.04 -0.44 7.70
N ASP A 194 16.54 0.78 7.71
CA ASP A 194 17.35 1.98 7.53
C ASP A 194 17.68 2.59 8.90
N SER A 195 18.96 2.51 9.27
CA SER A 195 19.48 3.06 10.53
C SER A 195 19.68 4.58 10.42
N THR A 196 18.56 5.32 10.25
CA THR A 196 18.55 6.79 10.22
C THR A 196 17.77 7.36 11.40
N GLU A 197 17.99 8.64 11.70
CA GLU A 197 17.28 9.35 12.78
C GLU A 197 15.77 9.38 12.52
N GLY A 198 14.98 8.90 13.48
CA GLY A 198 13.53 8.79 13.38
C GLY A 198 13.03 7.54 12.64
N SER A 199 13.91 6.61 12.26
CA SER A 199 13.57 5.33 11.67
C SER A 199 13.04 4.33 12.71
N VAL A 200 12.64 3.14 12.25
CA VAL A 200 12.24 2.02 13.13
C VAL A 200 13.37 1.59 14.07
N ASP A 201 14.63 1.79 13.64
CA ASP A 201 15.83 1.45 14.40
C ASP A 201 16.27 2.56 15.39
N ASP A 202 15.62 3.73 15.34
CA ASP A 202 15.80 4.82 16.30
C ASP A 202 14.76 4.75 17.41
N VAL A 203 14.93 3.77 18.30
CA VAL A 203 13.95 3.43 19.34
C VAL A 203 14.60 3.12 20.69
N ILE A 204 13.91 3.45 21.77
CA ILE A 204 14.23 3.05 23.13
C ILE A 204 13.04 2.35 23.78
N TYR A 205 13.23 1.15 24.31
CA TYR A 205 12.25 0.44 25.12
C TYR A 205 12.64 0.54 26.60
N ILE A 206 11.68 0.97 27.43
CA ILE A 206 11.81 1.10 28.88
C ILE A 206 10.62 0.41 29.58
N PRO A 207 10.67 0.12 30.89
CA PRO A 207 9.51 -0.32 31.66
C PRO A 207 8.32 0.63 31.48
N TYR A 208 7.12 0.10 31.21
CA TYR A 208 5.94 0.88 30.83
C TYR A 208 5.54 1.94 31.86
N GLU A 209 5.68 1.66 33.16
CA GLU A 209 5.38 2.63 34.20
C GLU A 209 6.34 3.83 34.19
N ASN A 210 7.60 3.62 33.84
CA ASN A 210 8.55 4.71 33.69
C ASN A 210 8.15 5.62 32.52
N ALA A 211 7.66 5.04 31.41
CA ALA A 211 7.12 5.80 30.28
C ALA A 211 5.84 6.59 30.66
N GLN A 212 4.92 5.96 31.40
CA GLN A 212 3.70 6.64 31.88
C GLN A 212 4.02 7.87 32.75
N ARG A 213 5.06 7.79 33.59
CA ARG A 213 5.50 8.93 34.44
C ARG A 213 6.10 10.10 33.65
N MET A 214 6.61 9.85 32.44
CA MET A 214 7.14 10.91 31.56
C MET A 214 6.05 11.71 30.86
N GLY A 215 4.82 11.27 30.94
CA GLY A 215 3.69 11.79 30.20
C GLY A 215 3.53 11.06 28.86
N THR A 216 2.32 10.62 28.60
CA THR A 216 1.98 9.99 27.32
C THR A 216 2.10 11.02 26.22
N GLY A 217 2.99 10.78 25.26
CA GLY A 217 2.94 11.43 23.96
C GLY A 217 1.53 11.22 23.38
N THR A 218 1.06 12.17 22.59
CA THR A 218 -0.23 12.04 21.92
C THR A 218 -0.19 10.75 21.08
N MET A 219 -0.77 9.67 21.61
CA MET A 219 -0.87 8.44 20.85
C MET A 219 -1.74 8.68 19.62
N MET A 220 -1.42 7.99 18.54
CA MET A 220 -2.24 8.02 17.33
C MET A 220 -3.73 7.90 17.69
N MET A 221 -4.55 8.80 17.17
CA MET A 221 -6.02 8.78 17.26
C MET A 221 -6.66 9.03 18.64
N GLY A 222 -5.96 9.69 19.60
CA GLY A 222 -6.58 10.05 20.90
C GLY A 222 -6.87 8.83 21.78
N THR A 223 -6.07 7.78 21.68
CA THR A 223 -6.12 6.61 22.56
C THR A 223 -5.54 6.98 23.93
N ASP A 224 -6.24 6.63 25.00
CA ASP A 224 -5.77 6.81 26.38
C ASP A 224 -4.82 5.68 26.80
N GLU A 225 -5.13 4.45 26.40
CA GLU A 225 -4.32 3.26 26.68
C GLU A 225 -4.28 2.28 25.51
N MET A 226 -3.16 1.59 25.36
CA MET A 226 -2.97 0.57 24.35
C MET A 226 -2.32 -0.65 24.96
N PHE A 227 -2.85 -1.83 24.61
CA PHE A 227 -2.27 -3.12 24.97
C PHE A 227 -2.01 -3.95 23.73
N LEU A 228 -0.87 -4.62 23.72
CA LEU A 228 -0.55 -5.65 22.75
C LEU A 228 -0.65 -7.01 23.43
N LEU A 229 -1.46 -7.90 22.86
CA LEU A 229 -1.63 -9.27 23.35
C LEU A 229 -1.22 -10.25 22.27
N THR A 230 -0.81 -11.42 22.70
CA THR A 230 -0.55 -12.53 21.79
C THR A 230 -1.50 -13.67 22.08
N SER A 231 -2.14 -14.19 21.02
CA SER A 231 -2.86 -15.46 21.10
C SER A 231 -1.89 -16.65 21.02
N THR A 232 -2.32 -17.82 21.50
CA THR A 232 -1.50 -19.05 21.45
C THR A 232 -1.26 -19.54 20.03
N SER A 233 -2.17 -19.25 19.10
CA SER A 233 -2.04 -19.54 17.67
C SER A 233 -2.89 -18.57 16.83
N ARG A 234 -2.66 -18.57 15.51
CA ARG A 234 -3.50 -17.81 14.58
C ARG A 234 -4.98 -18.22 14.65
N ASP A 235 -5.23 -19.51 14.78
CA ASP A 235 -6.61 -20.04 14.81
C ASP A 235 -7.37 -19.66 16.09
N THR A 236 -6.65 -19.43 17.19
CA THR A 236 -7.24 -19.00 18.46
C THR A 236 -7.42 -17.49 18.57
N ALA A 237 -6.84 -16.69 17.66
CA ALA A 237 -6.86 -15.22 17.73
C ALA A 237 -8.29 -14.65 17.77
N SER A 238 -9.21 -15.18 16.96
CA SER A 238 -10.62 -14.74 16.94
C SER A 238 -11.34 -15.07 18.27
N ALA A 239 -11.08 -16.25 18.86
CA ALA A 239 -11.64 -16.60 20.16
C ALA A 239 -11.04 -15.75 21.29
N ALA A 240 -9.73 -15.50 21.25
CA ALA A 240 -9.04 -14.60 22.18
C ALA A 240 -9.60 -13.18 22.11
N LYS A 241 -9.83 -12.65 20.91
CA LYS A 241 -10.50 -11.35 20.69
C LYS A 241 -11.85 -11.30 21.39
N GLY A 242 -12.72 -12.30 21.18
CA GLY A 242 -14.05 -12.36 21.82
C GLY A 242 -13.97 -12.37 23.35
N ILE A 243 -12.95 -13.02 23.94
CA ILE A 243 -12.71 -13.00 25.39
C ILE A 243 -12.33 -11.59 25.87
N ILE A 244 -11.43 -10.91 25.13
CA ILE A 244 -10.99 -9.55 25.44
C ILE A 244 -12.17 -8.58 25.32
N GLU A 245 -12.90 -8.59 24.21
CA GLU A 245 -14.07 -7.75 23.99
C GLU A 245 -15.13 -7.93 25.09
N ASN A 246 -15.37 -9.17 25.51
CA ASN A 246 -16.32 -9.46 26.60
C ASN A 246 -15.86 -8.85 27.94
N ARG A 247 -14.54 -8.84 28.22
CA ARG A 247 -13.99 -8.19 29.41
C ARG A 247 -14.15 -6.67 29.32
N LEU A 248 -13.78 -6.08 28.19
CA LEU A 248 -13.88 -4.63 27.96
C LEU A 248 -15.33 -4.16 27.99
N PHE A 249 -16.25 -4.89 27.34
CA PHE A 249 -17.67 -4.56 27.34
C PHE A 249 -18.28 -4.57 28.75
N LYS A 250 -17.88 -5.54 29.61
CA LYS A 250 -18.33 -5.56 31.01
C LYS A 250 -17.89 -4.32 31.80
N THR A 251 -16.74 -3.76 31.47
CA THR A 251 -16.22 -2.55 32.13
C THR A 251 -16.82 -1.28 31.55
N TYR A 252 -16.76 -1.12 30.22
CA TYR A 252 -17.15 0.14 29.57
C TYR A 252 -18.65 0.25 29.25
N GLN A 253 -19.38 -0.88 29.17
CA GLN A 253 -20.80 -0.98 28.82
C GLN A 253 -21.16 -0.47 27.41
N SER A 254 -20.16 -0.07 26.60
CA SER A 254 -20.28 0.32 25.20
C SER A 254 -19.03 -0.07 24.44
N SER A 255 -19.18 -0.40 23.16
CA SER A 255 -18.05 -0.65 22.25
C SER A 255 -17.37 0.63 21.73
N ASP A 256 -17.91 1.80 21.99
CA ASP A 256 -17.39 3.07 21.50
C ASP A 256 -16.09 3.50 22.21
N TYR A 257 -15.81 2.91 23.37
CA TYR A 257 -14.65 3.26 24.19
C TYR A 257 -13.43 2.36 23.96
N TYR A 258 -13.53 1.36 23.12
CA TYR A 258 -12.40 0.47 22.83
C TYR A 258 -12.47 -0.10 21.43
N MET A 259 -11.30 -0.48 20.90
CA MET A 259 -11.15 -1.23 19.66
C MET A 259 -10.24 -2.43 19.91
N VAL A 260 -10.65 -3.61 19.47
CA VAL A 260 -9.84 -4.83 19.51
C VAL A 260 -9.66 -5.32 18.09
N MET A 261 -8.43 -5.39 17.62
CA MET A 261 -8.10 -5.83 16.27
C MET A 261 -7.08 -6.97 16.30
N THR A 262 -7.34 -8.02 15.56
CA THR A 262 -6.36 -9.07 15.28
C THR A 262 -5.46 -8.66 14.12
N SER A 263 -4.26 -9.24 14.00
CA SER A 263 -3.38 -9.03 12.84
C SER A 263 -4.10 -9.30 11.51
N ALA A 264 -4.95 -10.33 11.46
CA ALA A 264 -5.72 -10.64 10.25
C ALA A 264 -6.71 -9.52 9.89
N GLU A 265 -7.45 -8.99 10.86
CA GLU A 265 -8.38 -7.87 10.63
C GLU A 265 -7.65 -6.58 10.25
N MET A 266 -6.45 -6.35 10.80
CA MET A 266 -5.61 -5.21 10.39
C MET A 266 -5.18 -5.33 8.93
N MET A 267 -4.78 -6.53 8.49
CA MET A 267 -4.45 -6.80 7.09
C MET A 267 -5.68 -6.59 6.19
N ASP A 268 -6.84 -7.15 6.55
CA ASP A 268 -8.08 -7.00 5.78
C ASP A 268 -8.51 -5.53 5.67
N ALA A 269 -8.38 -4.75 6.73
CA ALA A 269 -8.69 -3.33 6.73
C ALA A 269 -7.74 -2.55 5.81
N MET A 270 -6.44 -2.87 5.84
CA MET A 270 -5.44 -2.26 4.97
C MET A 270 -5.67 -2.63 3.50
N ASP A 271 -5.94 -3.91 3.21
CA ASP A 271 -6.27 -4.38 1.87
C ASP A 271 -7.54 -3.68 1.33
N SER A 272 -8.56 -3.50 2.15
CA SER A 272 -9.78 -2.78 1.79
C SER A 272 -9.49 -1.31 1.48
N MET A 273 -8.64 -0.66 2.27
CA MET A 273 -8.21 0.72 2.03
C MET A 273 -7.43 0.85 0.71
N LEU A 274 -6.43 -0.02 0.48
CA LEU A 274 -5.65 -0.05 -0.75
C LEU A 274 -6.53 -0.32 -1.98
N ASN A 275 -7.44 -1.28 -1.90
CA ASN A 275 -8.37 -1.60 -2.98
C ASN A 275 -9.30 -0.41 -3.29
N THR A 276 -9.76 0.32 -2.28
CA THR A 276 -10.59 1.53 -2.46
C THR A 276 -9.80 2.63 -3.16
N LEU A 277 -8.55 2.88 -2.75
CA LEU A 277 -7.67 3.85 -3.41
C LEU A 277 -7.38 3.44 -4.85
N MET A 278 -7.04 2.17 -5.10
CA MET A 278 -6.82 1.67 -6.45
C MET A 278 -8.06 1.81 -7.33
N MET A 279 -9.25 1.54 -6.82
CA MET A 279 -10.51 1.71 -7.54
C MET A 279 -10.72 3.17 -7.98
N ILE A 280 -10.51 4.13 -7.09
CA ILE A 280 -10.61 5.56 -7.40
C ILE A 280 -9.61 5.94 -8.51
N LEU A 281 -8.35 5.51 -8.39
CA LEU A 281 -7.31 5.82 -9.36
C LEU A 281 -7.59 5.18 -10.73
N ILE A 282 -8.08 3.93 -10.76
CA ILE A 282 -8.48 3.24 -11.99
C ILE A 282 -9.66 3.96 -12.66
N LEU A 283 -10.58 4.51 -11.87
CA LEU A 283 -11.70 5.30 -12.42
C LEU A 283 -11.21 6.57 -13.12
N ILE A 284 -10.21 7.25 -12.56
CA ILE A 284 -9.55 8.40 -13.19
C ILE A 284 -8.84 7.99 -14.50
N ALA A 285 -8.13 6.86 -14.48
CA ALA A 285 -7.47 6.32 -15.67
C ALA A 285 -8.49 5.92 -16.75
N ALA A 286 -9.67 5.39 -16.37
CA ALA A 286 -10.75 5.06 -17.29
C ALA A 286 -11.31 6.32 -17.99
N ILE A 287 -11.45 7.44 -17.27
CA ILE A 287 -11.83 8.74 -17.88
C ILE A 287 -10.78 9.15 -18.92
N SER A 288 -9.51 9.02 -18.63
CA SER A 288 -8.43 9.31 -19.58
C SER A 288 -8.52 8.44 -20.85
N LEU A 289 -8.83 7.15 -20.67
CA LEU A 289 -9.06 6.23 -21.80
C LEU A 289 -10.27 6.62 -22.63
N LEU A 290 -11.37 7.07 -22.02
CA LEU A 290 -12.55 7.58 -22.73
C LEU A 290 -12.21 8.82 -23.55
N VAL A 291 -11.45 9.76 -23.00
CA VAL A 291 -10.98 10.96 -23.74
C VAL A 291 -10.10 10.54 -24.92
N GLY A 292 -9.20 9.56 -24.74
CA GLY A 292 -8.42 8.96 -25.83
C GLY A 292 -9.31 8.34 -26.92
N GLY A 293 -10.38 7.65 -26.52
CA GLY A 293 -11.39 7.09 -27.42
C GLY A 293 -12.12 8.16 -28.25
N ILE A 294 -12.51 9.27 -27.63
CA ILE A 294 -13.10 10.43 -28.32
C ILE A 294 -12.09 11.00 -29.34
N GLY A 295 -10.81 11.05 -28.99
CA GLY A 295 -9.74 11.43 -29.91
C GLY A 295 -9.69 10.54 -31.14
N ILE A 296 -9.79 9.21 -30.98
CA ILE A 296 -9.87 8.25 -32.10
C ILE A 296 -11.12 8.56 -32.96
N MET A 297 -12.27 8.72 -32.31
CA MET A 297 -13.52 9.00 -33.03
C MET A 297 -13.41 10.25 -33.90
N ASN A 298 -12.88 11.35 -33.38
CA ASN A 298 -12.74 12.61 -34.08
C ASN A 298 -11.81 12.50 -35.30
N ILE A 299 -10.68 11.81 -35.14
CA ILE A 299 -9.73 11.61 -36.26
C ILE A 299 -10.28 10.65 -37.29
N MET A 300 -10.99 9.61 -36.87
CA MET A 300 -11.67 8.71 -37.81
C MET A 300 -12.75 9.43 -38.60
N LEU A 301 -13.50 10.37 -38.01
CA LEU A 301 -14.46 11.20 -38.74
C LEU A 301 -13.78 12.07 -39.83
N VAL A 302 -12.65 12.69 -39.51
CA VAL A 302 -11.85 13.45 -40.48
C VAL A 302 -11.31 12.51 -41.57
N SER A 303 -10.79 11.33 -41.21
CA SER A 303 -10.30 10.36 -42.19
C SER A 303 -11.40 9.85 -43.13
N VAL A 304 -12.64 9.69 -42.65
CA VAL A 304 -13.78 9.30 -43.47
C VAL A 304 -14.11 10.44 -44.46
N THR A 305 -14.09 11.70 -44.06
CA THR A 305 -14.34 12.84 -44.97
C THR A 305 -13.24 12.98 -46.01
N GLU A 306 -11.97 12.87 -45.65
CA GLU A 306 -10.83 12.90 -46.57
C GLU A 306 -10.87 11.76 -47.61
N ARG A 307 -11.45 10.60 -47.26
CA ARG A 307 -11.54 9.41 -48.13
C ARG A 307 -12.92 9.18 -48.72
N THR A 308 -13.81 10.19 -48.68
CA THR A 308 -15.20 10.06 -49.13
C THR A 308 -15.31 9.61 -50.59
N ARG A 309 -14.50 10.16 -51.51
CA ARG A 309 -14.46 9.77 -52.92
C ARG A 309 -13.96 8.33 -53.13
N GLU A 310 -12.95 7.90 -52.39
CA GLU A 310 -12.45 6.53 -52.44
C GLU A 310 -13.53 5.52 -51.97
N ILE A 311 -14.24 5.83 -50.89
CA ILE A 311 -15.37 5.03 -50.39
C ILE A 311 -16.49 4.96 -51.46
N GLY A 312 -16.79 6.09 -52.13
CA GLY A 312 -17.74 6.15 -53.21
C GLY A 312 -17.40 5.25 -54.36
N ILE A 313 -16.13 5.26 -54.82
CA ILE A 313 -15.63 4.40 -55.91
C ILE A 313 -15.80 2.92 -55.52
N ARG A 314 -15.37 2.52 -54.30
CA ARG A 314 -15.50 1.14 -53.81
C ARG A 314 -16.96 0.68 -53.79
N LYS A 315 -17.89 1.53 -53.36
CA LYS A 315 -19.32 1.22 -53.28
C LYS A 315 -19.92 1.11 -54.70
N SER A 316 -19.50 1.95 -55.63
CA SER A 316 -19.94 1.88 -57.03
C SER A 316 -19.46 0.58 -57.71
N LEU A 317 -18.33 0.01 -57.26
CA LEU A 317 -17.80 -1.29 -57.68
C LEU A 317 -18.42 -2.48 -56.95
N GLY A 318 -19.46 -2.27 -56.08
CA GLY A 318 -20.21 -3.33 -55.42
C GLY A 318 -19.70 -3.72 -54.01
N ALA A 319 -18.86 -2.92 -53.37
CA ALA A 319 -18.44 -3.20 -52.02
C ALA A 319 -19.63 -3.12 -51.03
N LYS A 320 -19.80 -4.13 -50.19
CA LYS A 320 -20.86 -4.22 -49.18
C LYS A 320 -20.58 -3.22 -48.03
N CYS A 321 -21.64 -2.64 -47.47
CA CYS A 321 -21.52 -1.75 -46.29
C CYS A 321 -20.78 -2.42 -45.15
N ARG A 322 -20.90 -3.73 -44.98
CA ARG A 322 -20.19 -4.52 -43.94
C ARG A 322 -18.68 -4.48 -44.16
N ASP A 323 -18.21 -4.54 -45.40
CA ASP A 323 -16.77 -4.58 -45.70
C ASP A 323 -16.13 -3.21 -45.41
N ILE A 324 -16.79 -2.12 -45.74
CA ILE A 324 -16.35 -0.75 -45.42
C ILE A 324 -16.32 -0.55 -43.90
N ARG A 325 -17.42 -0.92 -43.24
CA ARG A 325 -17.49 -0.79 -41.77
C ARG A 325 -16.40 -1.59 -41.06
N SER A 326 -16.18 -2.87 -41.45
CA SER A 326 -15.16 -3.71 -40.85
C SER A 326 -13.75 -3.15 -41.06
N GLN A 327 -13.46 -2.57 -42.19
CA GLN A 327 -12.17 -1.95 -42.48
C GLN A 327 -11.84 -0.83 -41.47
N PHE A 328 -12.77 0.11 -41.27
CA PHE A 328 -12.58 1.22 -40.34
C PHE A 328 -12.54 0.78 -38.87
N ILE A 329 -13.32 -0.25 -38.50
CA ILE A 329 -13.25 -0.82 -37.14
C ILE A 329 -11.89 -1.49 -36.91
N ILE A 330 -11.35 -2.23 -37.89
CA ILE A 330 -10.03 -2.84 -37.78
C ILE A 330 -8.95 -1.76 -37.71
N GLU A 331 -9.08 -0.67 -38.46
CA GLU A 331 -8.15 0.48 -38.41
C GLU A 331 -8.13 1.11 -37.01
N ALA A 332 -9.29 1.40 -36.41
CA ALA A 332 -9.40 1.93 -35.05
C ALA A 332 -8.89 0.95 -34.00
N GLY A 333 -9.27 -0.34 -34.09
CA GLY A 333 -8.82 -1.38 -33.18
C GLY A 333 -7.30 -1.60 -33.24
N THR A 334 -6.71 -1.56 -34.45
CA THR A 334 -5.25 -1.67 -34.64
C THR A 334 -4.52 -0.47 -34.01
N THR A 335 -5.03 0.74 -34.21
CA THR A 335 -4.46 1.96 -33.61
C THR A 335 -4.48 1.87 -32.08
N SER A 336 -5.60 1.42 -31.50
CA SER A 336 -5.71 1.22 -30.05
C SER A 336 -4.83 0.10 -29.52
N ALA A 337 -4.71 -1.01 -30.27
CA ALA A 337 -3.85 -2.12 -29.88
C ALA A 337 -2.37 -1.70 -29.84
N ILE A 338 -1.91 -0.93 -30.84
CA ILE A 338 -0.55 -0.39 -30.87
C ILE A 338 -0.36 0.62 -29.72
N GLY A 339 -1.31 1.54 -29.54
CA GLY A 339 -1.29 2.49 -28.41
C GLY A 339 -1.28 1.78 -27.05
N GLY A 340 -2.11 0.75 -26.89
CA GLY A 340 -2.15 -0.08 -25.69
C GLY A 340 -0.85 -0.82 -25.44
N ALA A 341 -0.23 -1.42 -26.48
CA ALA A 341 1.06 -2.11 -26.35
C ALA A 341 2.19 -1.12 -25.92
N ILE A 342 2.24 0.06 -26.54
CA ILE A 342 3.18 1.12 -26.14
C ILE A 342 2.89 1.59 -24.70
N GLY A 343 1.60 1.77 -24.34
CA GLY A 343 1.19 2.15 -22.99
C GLY A 343 1.60 1.12 -21.94
N ILE A 344 1.49 -0.17 -22.23
CA ILE A 344 1.96 -1.26 -21.35
C ILE A 344 3.46 -1.17 -21.15
N LEU A 345 4.24 -1.05 -22.23
CA LEU A 345 5.70 -0.95 -22.14
C LEU A 345 6.14 0.27 -21.32
N LEU A 346 5.55 1.43 -21.57
CA LEU A 346 5.82 2.64 -20.80
C LEU A 346 5.35 2.52 -19.34
N GLY A 347 4.19 1.88 -19.10
CA GLY A 347 3.66 1.64 -17.77
C GLY A 347 4.59 0.75 -16.93
N ILE A 348 5.10 -0.33 -17.50
CA ILE A 348 6.07 -1.23 -16.83
C ILE A 348 7.38 -0.49 -16.55
N LEU A 349 7.89 0.26 -17.53
CA LEU A 349 9.13 1.03 -17.36
C LEU A 349 8.98 2.07 -16.24
N MET A 350 7.89 2.81 -16.23
CA MET A 350 7.62 3.81 -15.19
C MET A 350 7.38 3.16 -13.82
N ALA A 351 6.70 2.01 -13.75
CA ALA A 351 6.53 1.26 -12.50
C ALA A 351 7.89 0.87 -11.90
N ASN A 352 8.83 0.39 -12.73
CA ASN A 352 10.19 0.06 -12.27
C ASN A 352 10.98 1.31 -11.80
N VAL A 353 10.84 2.44 -12.49
CA VAL A 353 11.46 3.70 -12.05
C VAL A 353 10.89 4.13 -10.70
N LEU A 354 9.56 4.07 -10.53
CA LEU A 354 8.89 4.41 -9.28
C LEU A 354 9.27 3.46 -8.14
N THR A 355 9.46 2.16 -8.42
CA THR A 355 10.01 1.20 -7.43
C THR A 355 11.31 1.71 -6.84
N ASN A 356 12.28 2.08 -7.70
CA ASN A 356 13.58 2.58 -7.23
C ASN A 356 13.47 3.89 -6.45
N VAL A 357 12.57 4.81 -6.87
CA VAL A 357 12.33 6.07 -6.17
C VAL A 357 11.70 5.83 -4.80
N ILE A 358 10.69 4.96 -4.73
CA ILE A 358 10.00 4.62 -3.47
C ILE A 358 10.97 3.90 -2.51
N ALA A 359 11.76 2.94 -3.01
CA ALA A 359 12.77 2.26 -2.22
C ALA A 359 13.80 3.23 -1.63
N LEU A 360 14.22 4.23 -2.41
CA LEU A 360 15.10 5.30 -1.94
C LEU A 360 14.46 6.19 -0.86
N VAL A 361 13.17 6.53 -1.02
CA VAL A 361 12.43 7.39 -0.08
C VAL A 361 12.11 6.67 1.22
N LEU A 362 11.75 5.37 1.14
CA LEU A 362 11.45 4.54 2.31
C LEU A 362 12.72 4.01 3.01
N GLY A 363 13.90 4.19 2.43
CA GLY A 363 15.14 3.65 2.97
C GLY A 363 15.23 2.12 2.99
N THR A 364 14.29 1.42 2.35
CA THR A 364 14.15 -0.04 2.45
C THR A 364 15.11 -0.83 1.54
N GLY A 365 15.97 -0.16 0.80
CA GLY A 365 16.82 -0.82 -0.20
C GLY A 365 16.02 -1.53 -1.29
N ASN A 366 16.69 -2.37 -2.09
CA ASN A 366 16.03 -3.08 -3.20
C ASN A 366 15.12 -4.25 -2.77
N ASP A 367 15.14 -4.64 -1.50
CA ASP A 367 14.43 -5.84 -0.99
C ASP A 367 13.07 -5.52 -0.36
N GLY A 368 12.71 -4.23 -0.17
CA GLY A 368 11.49 -3.85 0.53
C GLY A 368 10.25 -3.75 -0.35
N PHE A 369 10.25 -2.84 -1.30
CA PHE A 369 9.11 -2.53 -2.14
C PHE A 369 9.40 -2.80 -3.62
N VAL A 370 8.61 -3.67 -4.25
CA VAL A 370 8.73 -3.96 -5.69
C VAL A 370 7.37 -3.83 -6.36
N ALA A 371 7.24 -2.90 -7.31
CA ALA A 371 6.03 -2.80 -8.12
C ALA A 371 5.92 -4.02 -9.05
N MET A 372 4.85 -4.80 -8.90
CA MET A 372 4.66 -6.04 -9.65
C MET A 372 3.51 -5.92 -10.65
N PRO A 373 3.79 -5.77 -11.95
CA PRO A 373 2.76 -5.85 -12.97
C PRO A 373 2.28 -7.32 -13.09
N THR A 374 0.98 -7.56 -12.89
CA THR A 374 0.39 -8.89 -13.05
C THR A 374 0.02 -9.16 -14.51
N ALA A 375 0.20 -10.39 -14.95
CA ALA A 375 -0.21 -10.82 -16.31
C ALA A 375 -1.72 -10.57 -16.55
N GLY A 376 -2.55 -10.77 -15.50
CA GLY A 376 -3.98 -10.45 -15.54
C GLY A 376 -4.26 -8.97 -15.76
N GLY A 377 -3.58 -8.09 -15.01
CA GLY A 377 -3.69 -6.63 -15.15
C GLY A 377 -3.28 -6.15 -16.55
N ILE A 378 -2.18 -6.69 -17.08
CA ILE A 378 -1.73 -6.41 -18.46
C ILE A 378 -2.79 -6.82 -19.47
N GLY A 379 -3.35 -8.05 -19.33
CA GLY A 379 -4.37 -8.57 -20.24
C GLY A 379 -5.66 -7.73 -20.21
N VAL A 380 -6.11 -7.33 -19.03
CA VAL A 380 -7.29 -6.46 -18.85
C VAL A 380 -7.04 -5.08 -19.47
N ALA A 381 -5.92 -4.44 -19.17
CA ALA A 381 -5.58 -3.13 -19.69
C ALA A 381 -5.50 -3.11 -21.23
N PHE A 382 -4.88 -4.14 -21.83
CA PHE A 382 -4.84 -4.32 -23.29
C PHE A 382 -6.23 -4.55 -23.87
N GLY A 383 -7.01 -5.45 -23.28
CA GLY A 383 -8.37 -5.76 -23.71
C GLY A 383 -9.29 -4.53 -23.69
N VAL A 384 -9.23 -3.74 -22.60
CA VAL A 384 -9.99 -2.49 -22.47
C VAL A 384 -9.55 -1.46 -23.52
N SER A 385 -8.25 -1.31 -23.77
CA SER A 385 -7.71 -0.43 -24.80
C SER A 385 -8.28 -0.77 -26.18
N VAL A 386 -8.26 -2.01 -26.58
CA VAL A 386 -8.80 -2.48 -27.86
C VAL A 386 -10.32 -2.29 -27.92
N ALA A 387 -11.03 -2.60 -26.83
CA ALA A 387 -12.47 -2.40 -26.73
C ALA A 387 -12.87 -0.93 -26.91
N VAL A 388 -12.16 -0.01 -26.28
CA VAL A 388 -12.36 1.45 -26.43
C VAL A 388 -12.16 1.85 -27.89
N GLY A 389 -11.10 1.40 -28.54
CA GLY A 389 -10.86 1.69 -29.96
C GLY A 389 -11.97 1.18 -30.89
N ILE A 390 -12.46 -0.02 -30.65
CA ILE A 390 -13.58 -0.60 -31.42
C ILE A 390 -14.87 0.19 -31.18
N LEU A 391 -15.20 0.51 -29.93
CA LEU A 391 -16.42 1.25 -29.58
C LEU A 391 -16.46 2.65 -30.20
N PHE A 392 -15.39 3.42 -30.03
CA PHE A 392 -15.31 4.77 -30.57
C PHE A 392 -15.06 4.81 -32.08
N GLY A 393 -14.45 3.76 -32.66
CA GLY A 393 -14.31 3.58 -34.11
C GLY A 393 -15.62 3.17 -34.80
N TYR A 394 -16.58 2.59 -34.07
CA TYR A 394 -17.83 2.08 -34.65
C TYR A 394 -18.70 3.19 -35.26
N LEU A 395 -18.87 4.34 -34.57
CA LEU A 395 -19.69 5.43 -35.03
C LEU A 395 -19.21 6.03 -36.38
N PRO A 396 -17.93 6.43 -36.55
CA PRO A 396 -17.42 6.90 -37.83
C PRO A 396 -17.43 5.79 -38.92
N ALA A 397 -17.13 4.54 -38.56
CA ALA A 397 -17.20 3.43 -39.50
C ALA A 397 -18.60 3.18 -40.05
N ASN A 398 -19.62 3.31 -39.22
CA ASN A 398 -21.01 3.18 -39.62
C ASN A 398 -21.47 4.36 -40.51
N LYS A 399 -20.97 5.58 -40.24
CA LYS A 399 -21.22 6.77 -41.03
C LYS A 399 -20.60 6.62 -42.45
N ALA A 400 -19.35 6.15 -42.53
CA ALA A 400 -18.65 5.82 -43.78
C ALA A 400 -19.40 4.77 -44.60
N ALA A 401 -19.87 3.70 -43.93
CA ALA A 401 -20.61 2.61 -44.58
C ALA A 401 -21.97 3.04 -45.16
N LYS A 402 -22.59 4.10 -44.65
CA LYS A 402 -23.90 4.61 -45.07
C LYS A 402 -23.81 5.69 -46.14
N LEU A 403 -22.63 6.18 -46.55
CA LEU A 403 -22.46 7.18 -47.58
C LEU A 403 -23.13 6.73 -48.92
N ASN A 404 -23.86 7.64 -49.55
CA ASN A 404 -24.43 7.40 -50.87
C ASN A 404 -23.33 7.50 -51.95
N PRO A 405 -23.15 6.51 -52.85
CA PRO A 405 -22.10 6.54 -53.85
C PRO A 405 -22.13 7.77 -54.78
N ILE A 406 -23.36 8.27 -55.10
CA ILE A 406 -23.53 9.40 -56.01
C ILE A 406 -23.02 10.68 -55.33
N ASP A 407 -23.39 10.87 -54.07
CA ASP A 407 -23.00 12.07 -53.33
C ASP A 407 -21.51 12.06 -53.00
N ALA A 408 -20.97 10.86 -52.73
CA ALA A 408 -19.54 10.65 -52.42
C ALA A 408 -18.62 10.91 -53.65
N LEU A 409 -19.10 10.68 -54.87
CA LEU A 409 -18.34 10.96 -56.09
C LEU A 409 -18.36 12.44 -56.49
N ARG A 410 -19.34 13.21 -56.01
CA ARG A 410 -19.46 14.65 -56.21
C ARG A 410 -18.69 15.50 -55.19
N TYR A 411 -18.12 14.85 -54.21
CA TYR A 411 -17.35 15.54 -53.17
C TYR A 411 -15.98 15.92 -53.74
N ASP A 412 -15.72 17.22 -53.84
CA ASP A 412 -14.44 17.82 -54.26
C ASP A 412 -13.43 17.82 -53.10
#